data_a5e48f729cdea951b8a06e6a02ca52d1
#
_entry.id   a5e48f729cdea951b8a06e6a02ca52d1
#
_cell.length_a   1.000
_cell.length_b   1.000
_cell.length_c   1.000
_cell.angle_alpha   90.00
_cell.angle_beta   90.00
_cell.angle_gamma   90.00
#
_symmetry.space_group_name_H-M   'P 1'
#
loop_
_entity.id
_entity.type
_entity.pdbx_description
1 polymer ?
#
loop_
_entity_poly.entity_id
_entity_poly.type
_entity_poly.pdbx_seq_one_letter_code
_entity_poly.pdbx_strand_id
1 'polypeptide(L)'
;MFSYANDIVGFFVANFPDAASLAVGGPAALLWASACLMFAGVLKTRGKLKTGYTRKIFHFLIFGTVVAVHGAWGTPGVCLFGGMTSVVIAYALVRGSGHFMYEAMARETDAPRRTYYILVSYFATLVGGLLSNIIFPHTAIFGYLVAGLGDAVAEPVGTRFGRHPYRVPALRGIGAVRTLEGSCSIFIVSALALIVCAAASDSLALSGRSLLVMTLIAVISTLVEAISPHGWDNAMMQVVPAWLGAVFL
;
A
#
# COMPACT_ATOMS: atom_id res chain seq x y z
N MET A 1 30.44 2.66 -2.23
CA MET A 1 29.46 2.00 -3.12
C MET A 1 29.21 0.53 -2.77
N PHE A 2 30.19 -0.21 -2.21
CA PHE A 2 30.02 -1.62 -1.80
C PHE A 2 29.25 -1.85 -0.48
N SER A 3 29.06 -0.83 0.36
CA SER A 3 28.35 -0.94 1.65
C SER A 3 26.84 -1.23 1.44
N TYR A 4 26.17 -0.47 0.59
CA TYR A 4 24.71 -0.61 0.40
C TYR A 4 24.25 -1.96 -0.20
N ALA A 5 25.07 -2.57 -1.05
CA ALA A 5 24.75 -3.90 -1.59
C ALA A 5 24.79 -4.98 -0.49
N ASN A 6 25.74 -4.87 0.45
CA ASN A 6 25.83 -5.76 1.60
C ASN A 6 24.66 -5.53 2.56
N ASP A 7 24.18 -4.30 2.72
CA ASP A 7 23.04 -3.97 3.57
C ASP A 7 21.73 -4.57 3.00
N ILE A 8 21.53 -4.52 1.67
CA ILE A 8 20.37 -5.14 1.02
C ILE A 8 20.41 -6.67 1.12
N VAL A 9 21.56 -7.29 0.84
CA VAL A 9 21.73 -8.74 0.98
C VAL A 9 21.56 -9.16 2.44
N GLY A 10 22.16 -8.41 3.36
CA GLY A 10 22.02 -8.63 4.80
C GLY A 10 20.56 -8.55 5.26
N PHE A 11 19.79 -7.58 4.74
CA PHE A 11 18.37 -7.47 5.01
C PHE A 11 17.60 -8.72 4.59
N PHE A 12 17.79 -9.20 3.36
CA PHE A 12 17.08 -10.39 2.88
C PHE A 12 17.51 -11.65 3.63
N VAL A 13 18.79 -11.82 3.95
CA VAL A 13 19.28 -12.96 4.74
C VAL A 13 18.67 -12.94 6.15
N ALA A 14 18.64 -11.77 6.80
CA ALA A 14 18.09 -11.64 8.15
C ALA A 14 16.57 -11.78 8.23
N ASN A 15 15.85 -11.44 7.15
CA ASN A 15 14.39 -11.44 7.10
C ASN A 15 13.80 -12.55 6.20
N PHE A 16 14.65 -13.48 5.72
CA PHE A 16 14.16 -14.63 4.96
C PHE A 16 13.43 -15.57 5.93
N PRO A 17 12.18 -15.97 5.63
CA PRO A 17 11.43 -16.86 6.50
C PRO A 17 12.12 -18.21 6.63
N ASP A 18 12.13 -18.80 7.82
CA ASP A 18 12.63 -20.15 8.04
C ASP A 18 11.77 -21.20 7.32
N ALA A 19 12.30 -22.42 7.21
CA ALA A 19 11.64 -23.50 6.46
C ALA A 19 10.25 -23.87 7.02
N ALA A 20 10.05 -23.79 8.34
CA ALA A 20 8.75 -24.06 8.97
C ALA A 20 7.74 -22.96 8.65
N SER A 21 8.15 -21.68 8.76
CA SER A 21 7.34 -20.52 8.36
C SER A 21 6.97 -20.57 6.88
N LEU A 22 7.90 -20.97 6.01
CA LEU A 22 7.61 -21.16 4.58
C LEU A 22 6.63 -22.30 4.33
N ALA A 23 6.78 -23.42 5.02
CA ALA A 23 5.94 -24.60 4.79
C ALA A 23 4.48 -24.41 5.24
N VAL A 24 4.25 -23.66 6.32
CA VAL A 24 2.90 -23.43 6.89
C VAL A 24 2.38 -22.04 6.51
N GLY A 25 3.16 -21.02 6.77
CA GLY A 25 2.78 -19.62 6.51
C GLY A 25 2.69 -19.30 5.03
N GLY A 26 3.57 -19.87 4.19
CA GLY A 26 3.55 -19.63 2.74
C GLY A 26 2.22 -20.01 2.07
N PRO A 27 1.75 -21.27 2.20
CA PRO A 27 0.45 -21.67 1.67
C PRO A 27 -0.72 -20.85 2.25
N ALA A 28 -0.71 -20.57 3.56
CA ALA A 28 -1.74 -19.77 4.19
C ALA A 28 -1.79 -18.33 3.63
N ALA A 29 -0.61 -17.70 3.50
CA ALA A 29 -0.47 -16.37 2.91
C ALA A 29 -0.91 -16.34 1.43
N LEU A 30 -0.52 -17.37 0.65
CA LEU A 30 -0.91 -17.50 -0.74
C LEU A 30 -2.42 -17.67 -0.90
N LEU A 31 -3.03 -18.53 -0.09
CA LEU A 31 -4.49 -18.74 -0.10
C LEU A 31 -5.23 -17.46 0.28
N TRP A 32 -4.79 -16.77 1.33
CA TRP A 32 -5.40 -15.52 1.76
C TRP A 32 -5.29 -14.41 0.72
N ALA A 33 -4.08 -14.17 0.18
CA ALA A 33 -3.88 -13.17 -0.87
C ALA A 33 -4.70 -13.50 -2.13
N SER A 34 -4.79 -14.80 -2.49
CA SER A 34 -5.65 -15.26 -3.58
C SER A 34 -7.12 -14.98 -3.28
N ALA A 35 -7.61 -15.30 -2.09
CA ALA A 35 -8.97 -15.03 -1.68
C ALA A 35 -9.32 -13.53 -1.74
N CYS A 36 -8.41 -12.66 -1.30
CA CYS A 36 -8.58 -11.20 -1.39
C CYS A 36 -8.72 -10.72 -2.83
N LEU A 37 -7.86 -11.18 -3.75
CA LEU A 37 -7.94 -10.77 -5.15
C LEU A 37 -9.13 -11.42 -5.87
N MET A 38 -9.48 -12.66 -5.55
CA MET A 38 -10.69 -13.33 -6.05
C MET A 38 -11.95 -12.58 -5.60
N PHE A 39 -12.02 -12.18 -4.34
CA PHE A 39 -13.12 -11.39 -3.81
C PHE A 39 -13.29 -10.08 -4.58
N ALA A 40 -12.20 -9.33 -4.77
CA ALA A 40 -12.21 -8.10 -5.58
C ALA A 40 -12.66 -8.39 -7.03
N GLY A 41 -12.20 -9.51 -7.61
CA GLY A 41 -12.57 -9.94 -8.96
C GLY A 41 -14.05 -10.31 -9.09
N VAL A 42 -14.62 -10.97 -8.09
CA VAL A 42 -16.06 -11.27 -8.05
C VAL A 42 -16.89 -9.99 -7.93
N LEU A 43 -16.47 -9.04 -7.09
CA LEU A 43 -17.11 -7.73 -6.99
C LEU A 43 -17.05 -6.96 -8.31
N LYS A 44 -15.93 -7.07 -9.04
CA LYS A 44 -15.80 -6.47 -10.38
C LYS A 44 -16.76 -7.08 -11.39
N THR A 45 -16.76 -8.41 -11.49
CA THR A 45 -17.47 -9.12 -12.57
C THR A 45 -18.95 -9.34 -12.27
N ARG A 46 -19.29 -9.82 -11.07
CA ARG A 46 -20.68 -10.07 -10.65
C ARG A 46 -21.34 -8.85 -10.03
N GLY A 47 -20.61 -8.14 -9.17
CA GLY A 47 -21.10 -6.91 -8.53
C GLY A 47 -21.07 -5.68 -9.44
N LYS A 48 -20.46 -5.79 -10.62
CA LYS A 48 -20.33 -4.69 -11.61
C LYS A 48 -19.72 -3.40 -11.02
N LEU A 49 -18.89 -3.53 -9.97
CA LEU A 49 -18.23 -2.39 -9.38
C LEU A 49 -17.14 -1.83 -10.32
N LYS A 50 -16.96 -0.51 -10.32
CA LYS A 50 -15.86 0.13 -11.05
C LYS A 50 -14.52 -0.36 -10.50
N THR A 51 -13.51 -0.50 -11.36
CA THR A 51 -12.17 -0.98 -10.96
C THR A 51 -11.52 -0.08 -9.90
N GLY A 52 -11.82 1.22 -9.88
CA GLY A 52 -11.38 2.11 -8.81
C GLY A 52 -11.77 1.64 -7.41
N TYR A 53 -12.93 1.00 -7.24
CA TYR A 53 -13.35 0.41 -5.96
C TYR A 53 -12.68 -0.95 -5.72
N THR A 54 -12.72 -1.86 -6.70
CA THR A 54 -12.22 -3.24 -6.51
C THR A 54 -10.73 -3.29 -6.28
N ARG A 55 -9.95 -2.44 -6.98
CA ARG A 55 -8.52 -2.27 -6.75
C ARG A 55 -8.22 -1.79 -5.34
N LYS A 56 -8.99 -0.81 -4.84
CA LYS A 56 -8.81 -0.27 -3.50
C LYS A 56 -9.28 -1.22 -2.39
N ILE A 57 -10.29 -2.05 -2.66
CA ILE A 57 -10.69 -3.14 -1.75
C ILE A 57 -9.55 -4.16 -1.63
N PHE A 58 -8.99 -4.61 -2.76
CA PHE A 58 -7.83 -5.51 -2.73
C PHE A 58 -6.64 -4.88 -1.97
N HIS A 59 -6.31 -3.65 -2.29
CA HIS A 59 -5.25 -2.88 -1.64
C HIS A 59 -5.45 -2.78 -0.12
N PHE A 60 -6.64 -2.40 0.32
CA PHE A 60 -7.01 -2.32 1.75
C PHE A 60 -6.84 -3.67 2.47
N LEU A 61 -7.34 -4.76 1.88
CA LEU A 61 -7.24 -6.10 2.46
C LEU A 61 -5.78 -6.56 2.59
N ILE A 62 -4.96 -6.33 1.55
CA ILE A 62 -3.55 -6.70 1.59
C ILE A 62 -2.77 -5.88 2.62
N PHE A 63 -2.90 -4.55 2.61
CA PHE A 63 -2.18 -3.72 3.57
C PHE A 63 -2.68 -3.87 5.00
N GLY A 64 -3.99 -4.04 5.21
CA GLY A 64 -4.53 -4.39 6.53
C GLY A 64 -3.94 -5.68 7.07
N THR A 65 -3.75 -6.69 6.18
CA THR A 65 -3.03 -7.91 6.54
C THR A 65 -1.55 -7.65 6.81
N VAL A 66 -0.87 -6.81 6.01
CA VAL A 66 0.54 -6.42 6.25
C VAL A 66 0.71 -5.78 7.63
N VAL A 67 -0.19 -4.88 8.04
CA VAL A 67 -0.16 -4.26 9.38
C VAL A 67 -0.29 -5.33 10.47
N ALA A 68 -1.25 -6.25 10.34
CA ALA A 68 -1.46 -7.34 11.32
C ALA A 68 -0.25 -8.30 11.36
N VAL A 69 0.26 -8.68 10.19
CA VAL A 69 1.43 -9.57 10.06
C VAL A 69 2.69 -8.91 10.62
N HIS A 70 2.89 -7.62 10.34
CA HIS A 70 4.03 -6.87 10.90
C HIS A 70 3.95 -6.81 12.43
N GLY A 71 2.78 -6.58 13.00
CA GLY A 71 2.59 -6.57 14.45
C GLY A 71 2.83 -7.93 15.11
N ALA A 72 2.47 -9.05 14.44
CA ALA A 72 2.56 -10.39 14.98
C ALA A 72 3.93 -11.07 14.73
N TRP A 73 4.52 -10.88 13.56
CA TRP A 73 5.71 -11.60 13.08
C TRP A 73 6.83 -10.68 12.55
N GLY A 74 6.67 -9.37 12.65
CA GLY A 74 7.66 -8.41 12.19
C GLY A 74 7.93 -8.45 10.69
N THR A 75 9.11 -7.97 10.31
CA THR A 75 9.55 -7.89 8.91
C THR A 75 9.64 -9.24 8.19
N PRO A 76 10.08 -10.36 8.80
CA PRO A 76 10.07 -11.67 8.13
C PRO A 76 8.67 -12.11 7.68
N GLY A 77 7.65 -11.86 8.52
CA GLY A 77 6.25 -12.12 8.16
C GLY A 77 5.79 -11.26 6.98
N VAL A 78 6.17 -9.99 6.96
CA VAL A 78 5.86 -9.08 5.83
C VAL A 78 6.55 -9.53 4.56
N CYS A 79 7.81 -9.97 4.61
CA CYS A 79 8.53 -10.51 3.45
C CYS A 79 7.84 -11.75 2.90
N LEU A 80 7.43 -12.69 3.76
CA LEU A 80 6.69 -13.88 3.36
C LEU A 80 5.35 -13.53 2.69
N PHE A 81 4.54 -12.73 3.38
CA PHE A 81 3.21 -12.37 2.87
C PHE A 81 3.29 -11.52 1.59
N GLY A 82 4.22 -10.58 1.51
CA GLY A 82 4.50 -9.77 0.32
C GLY A 82 4.95 -10.63 -0.87
N GLY A 83 5.83 -11.62 -0.62
CA GLY A 83 6.26 -12.58 -1.63
C GLY A 83 5.09 -13.39 -2.18
N MET A 84 4.23 -13.94 -1.31
CA MET A 84 3.05 -14.71 -1.74
C MET A 84 2.02 -13.83 -2.47
N THR A 85 1.82 -12.61 -2.02
CA THR A 85 0.98 -11.62 -2.74
C THR A 85 1.53 -11.32 -4.12
N SER A 86 2.86 -11.23 -4.26
CA SER A 86 3.53 -11.04 -5.56
C SER A 86 3.25 -12.19 -6.53
N VAL A 87 3.24 -13.43 -6.05
CA VAL A 87 2.88 -14.60 -6.85
C VAL A 87 1.44 -14.51 -7.36
N VAL A 88 0.50 -14.07 -6.52
CA VAL A 88 -0.91 -13.89 -6.90
C VAL A 88 -1.07 -12.79 -7.96
N ILE A 89 -0.39 -11.67 -7.79
CA ILE A 89 -0.42 -10.57 -8.77
C ILE A 89 0.20 -11.02 -10.10
N ALA A 90 1.35 -11.71 -10.05
CA ALA A 90 2.00 -12.26 -11.24
C ALA A 90 1.07 -13.24 -11.99
N TYR A 91 0.39 -14.14 -11.27
CA TYR A 91 -0.62 -15.02 -11.85
C TYR A 91 -1.72 -14.22 -12.57
N ALA A 92 -2.28 -13.20 -11.93
CA ALA A 92 -3.33 -12.38 -12.54
C ALA A 92 -2.83 -11.65 -13.80
N LEU A 93 -1.58 -11.16 -13.78
CA LEU A 93 -0.95 -10.52 -14.95
C LEU A 93 -0.73 -11.49 -16.11
N VAL A 94 -0.29 -12.73 -15.82
CA VAL A 94 -0.11 -13.78 -16.84
C VAL A 94 -1.47 -14.17 -17.44
N ARG A 95 -2.53 -14.24 -16.64
CA ARG A 95 -3.90 -14.50 -17.13
C ARG A 95 -4.42 -13.37 -18.03
N GLY A 96 -4.01 -12.15 -17.79
CA GLY A 96 -4.24 -11.00 -18.66
C GLY A 96 -5.69 -10.52 -18.74
N SER A 97 -5.92 -9.67 -19.73
CA SER A 97 -7.22 -9.03 -19.97
C SER A 97 -8.35 -10.06 -20.18
N GLY A 98 -9.50 -9.80 -19.56
CA GLY A 98 -10.66 -10.70 -19.53
C GLY A 98 -10.68 -11.64 -18.32
N HIS A 99 -9.56 -11.88 -17.65
CA HIS A 99 -9.56 -12.67 -16.43
C HIS A 99 -10.00 -11.81 -15.22
N PHE A 100 -10.94 -12.31 -14.43
CA PHE A 100 -11.58 -11.54 -13.36
C PHE A 100 -10.62 -10.92 -12.32
N MET A 101 -9.53 -11.62 -11.97
CA MET A 101 -8.51 -11.09 -11.07
C MET A 101 -7.71 -9.93 -11.69
N TYR A 102 -7.40 -10.03 -12.98
CA TYR A 102 -6.77 -8.94 -13.73
C TYR A 102 -7.70 -7.73 -13.80
N GLU A 103 -8.97 -7.94 -14.16
CA GLU A 103 -9.96 -6.88 -14.29
C GLU A 103 -10.24 -6.16 -12.95
N ALA A 104 -10.04 -6.83 -11.81
CA ALA A 104 -10.14 -6.20 -10.49
C ALA A 104 -9.09 -5.12 -10.25
N MET A 105 -7.93 -5.20 -10.93
CA MET A 105 -6.79 -4.28 -10.76
C MET A 105 -6.62 -3.29 -11.92
N ALA A 106 -7.04 -3.69 -13.12
CA ALA A 106 -6.79 -2.96 -14.36
C ALA A 106 -7.85 -1.89 -14.61
N ARG A 107 -7.53 -0.61 -14.31
CA ARG A 107 -8.45 0.51 -14.55
C ARG A 107 -8.76 0.68 -16.04
N GLU A 108 -10.01 0.96 -16.36
CA GLU A 108 -10.45 1.31 -17.70
C GLU A 108 -9.83 2.62 -18.18
N THR A 109 -9.65 3.58 -17.28
CA THR A 109 -9.04 4.90 -17.56
C THR A 109 -7.57 4.84 -17.94
N ASP A 110 -6.88 3.74 -17.60
CA ASP A 110 -5.47 3.53 -17.93
C ASP A 110 -5.27 2.91 -19.33
N ALA A 111 -6.36 2.70 -20.10
CA ALA A 111 -6.27 2.21 -21.47
C ALA A 111 -5.50 3.18 -22.38
N PRO A 112 -4.68 2.68 -23.33
CA PRO A 112 -4.44 1.26 -23.67
C PRO A 112 -3.37 0.58 -22.81
N ARG A 113 -2.86 1.25 -21.77
CA ARG A 113 -1.68 0.81 -20.98
C ARG A 113 -2.04 0.24 -19.63
N ARG A 114 -3.15 -0.47 -19.52
CA ARG A 114 -3.69 -1.01 -18.26
C ARG A 114 -2.68 -1.88 -17.49
N THR A 115 -2.04 -2.84 -18.16
CA THR A 115 -1.01 -3.71 -17.56
C THR A 115 0.19 -2.91 -17.06
N TYR A 116 0.64 -1.91 -17.82
CA TYR A 116 1.75 -1.04 -17.41
C TYR A 116 1.46 -0.35 -16.07
N TYR A 117 0.26 0.18 -15.88
CA TYR A 117 -0.10 0.87 -14.63
C TYR A 117 -0.34 -0.08 -13.45
N ILE A 118 -0.74 -1.34 -13.70
CA ILE A 118 -0.70 -2.37 -12.64
C ILE A 118 0.75 -2.61 -12.20
N LEU A 119 1.66 -2.81 -13.16
CA LEU A 119 3.08 -3.04 -12.88
C LEU A 119 3.74 -1.86 -12.17
N VAL A 120 3.51 -0.63 -12.62
CA VAL A 120 4.07 0.57 -11.98
C VAL A 120 3.60 0.68 -10.52
N SER A 121 2.30 0.56 -10.26
CA SER A 121 1.75 0.62 -8.90
C SER A 121 2.29 -0.52 -8.03
N TYR A 122 2.41 -1.73 -8.59
CA TYR A 122 2.95 -2.89 -7.88
C TYR A 122 4.44 -2.69 -7.53
N PHE A 123 5.28 -2.29 -8.49
CA PHE A 123 6.70 -2.03 -8.23
C PHE A 123 6.91 -0.87 -7.27
N ALA A 124 6.11 0.19 -7.38
CA ALA A 124 6.13 1.28 -6.41
C ALA A 124 5.81 0.78 -4.99
N THR A 125 4.82 -0.11 -4.85
CA THR A 125 4.48 -0.73 -3.56
C THR A 125 5.64 -1.57 -3.01
N LEU A 126 6.28 -2.39 -3.84
CA LEU A 126 7.43 -3.20 -3.43
C LEU A 126 8.62 -2.34 -3.01
N VAL A 127 8.98 -1.36 -3.84
CA VAL A 127 10.11 -0.46 -3.57
C VAL A 127 9.84 0.35 -2.30
N GLY A 128 8.64 0.90 -2.15
CA GLY A 128 8.26 1.64 -0.95
C GLY A 128 8.34 0.79 0.32
N GLY A 129 7.80 -0.43 0.27
CA GLY A 129 7.84 -1.37 1.39
C GLY A 129 9.26 -1.80 1.75
N LEU A 130 10.09 -2.15 0.76
CA LEU A 130 11.50 -2.52 0.98
C LEU A 130 12.29 -1.36 1.58
N LEU A 131 12.23 -0.17 0.98
CA LEU A 131 12.94 1.00 1.48
C LEU A 131 12.52 1.36 2.91
N SER A 132 11.21 1.33 3.20
CA SER A 132 10.71 1.60 4.55
C SER A 132 11.25 0.61 5.57
N ASN A 133 11.30 -0.69 5.25
CA ASN A 133 11.81 -1.71 6.18
C ASN A 133 13.34 -1.69 6.31
N ILE A 134 14.08 -1.40 5.23
CA ILE A 134 15.55 -1.36 5.28
C ILE A 134 16.03 -0.13 6.04
N ILE A 135 15.42 1.03 5.78
CA ILE A 135 15.93 2.32 6.29
C ILE A 135 15.25 2.69 7.62
N PHE A 136 13.96 2.38 7.76
CA PHE A 136 13.12 2.80 8.90
C PHE A 136 12.35 1.63 9.52
N PRO A 137 13.01 0.52 9.94
CA PRO A 137 12.34 -0.73 10.33
C PRO A 137 11.34 -0.55 11.47
N HIS A 138 11.61 0.32 12.44
CA HIS A 138 10.74 0.55 13.60
C HIS A 138 9.49 1.38 13.28
N THR A 139 9.53 2.18 12.22
CA THR A 139 8.43 3.07 11.81
C THR A 139 7.83 2.73 10.46
N ALA A 140 8.26 1.63 9.82
CA ALA A 140 7.70 1.13 8.56
C ALA A 140 6.18 0.91 8.65
N ILE A 141 5.66 0.56 9.83
CA ILE A 141 4.23 0.38 10.09
C ILE A 141 3.42 1.65 9.78
N PHE A 142 3.97 2.84 9.99
CA PHE A 142 3.28 4.09 9.64
C PHE A 142 3.08 4.21 8.13
N GLY A 143 4.07 3.79 7.36
CA GLY A 143 3.95 3.68 5.91
C GLY A 143 2.84 2.73 5.49
N TYR A 144 2.74 1.56 6.12
CA TYR A 144 1.68 0.60 5.84
C TYR A 144 0.28 1.12 6.18
N LEU A 145 0.14 1.83 7.31
CA LEU A 145 -1.13 2.43 7.73
C LEU A 145 -1.57 3.52 6.75
N VAL A 146 -0.67 4.43 6.41
CA VAL A 146 -0.98 5.56 5.52
C VAL A 146 -1.25 5.09 4.10
N ALA A 147 -0.35 4.29 3.51
CA ALA A 147 -0.55 3.75 2.18
C ALA A 147 -1.73 2.77 2.12
N GLY A 148 -1.89 1.91 3.13
CA GLY A 148 -2.90 0.87 3.14
C GLY A 148 -4.30 1.34 3.44
N LEU A 149 -4.46 2.19 4.44
CA LEU A 149 -5.77 2.66 4.89
C LEU A 149 -6.10 4.04 4.33
N GLY A 150 -5.17 4.99 4.42
CA GLY A 150 -5.37 6.35 3.93
C GLY A 150 -5.59 6.40 2.43
N ASP A 151 -4.66 5.87 1.64
CA ASP A 151 -4.78 5.87 0.18
C ASP A 151 -5.91 4.96 -0.34
N ALA A 152 -6.30 3.93 0.43
CA ALA A 152 -7.39 3.04 0.00
C ALA A 152 -8.74 3.75 -0.14
N VAL A 153 -8.99 4.83 0.61
CA VAL A 153 -10.27 5.56 0.59
C VAL A 153 -10.30 6.69 -0.44
N ALA A 154 -9.15 7.18 -0.90
CA ALA A 154 -9.05 8.34 -1.78
C ALA A 154 -9.86 8.21 -3.07
N GLU A 155 -9.63 7.14 -3.82
CA GLU A 155 -10.28 6.91 -5.11
C GLU A 155 -11.79 6.60 -4.97
N PRO A 156 -12.24 5.75 -4.00
CA PRO A 156 -13.65 5.58 -3.70
C PRO A 156 -14.37 6.87 -3.32
N VAL A 157 -13.80 7.66 -2.41
CA VAL A 157 -14.40 8.94 -1.97
C VAL A 157 -14.39 9.94 -3.12
N GLY A 158 -13.28 10.09 -3.82
CA GLY A 158 -13.18 10.98 -4.97
C GLY A 158 -14.14 10.61 -6.11
N THR A 159 -14.37 9.31 -6.36
CA THR A 159 -15.31 8.84 -7.38
C THR A 159 -16.77 9.14 -7.00
N ARG A 160 -17.11 9.05 -5.72
CA ARG A 160 -18.51 9.20 -5.26
C ARG A 160 -18.86 10.64 -4.89
N PHE A 161 -17.94 11.36 -4.28
CA PHE A 161 -18.20 12.66 -3.66
C PHE A 161 -17.35 13.80 -4.24
N GLY A 162 -16.40 13.50 -5.14
CA GLY A 162 -15.47 14.48 -5.71
C GLY A 162 -16.18 15.55 -6.53
N ARG A 163 -16.00 16.81 -6.12
CA ARG A 163 -16.52 18.01 -6.78
C ARG A 163 -15.41 18.91 -7.27
N HIS A 164 -14.23 18.83 -6.66
CA HIS A 164 -13.08 19.68 -6.92
C HIS A 164 -11.92 18.86 -7.48
N PRO A 165 -11.95 18.54 -8.80
CA PRO A 165 -10.89 17.76 -9.43
C PRO A 165 -9.63 18.61 -9.65
N TYR A 166 -8.46 17.96 -9.55
CA TYR A 166 -7.17 18.53 -9.92
C TYR A 166 -6.32 17.50 -10.67
N ARG A 167 -5.40 18.00 -11.50
CA ARG A 167 -4.53 17.16 -12.31
C ARG A 167 -3.26 16.85 -11.55
N VAL A 168 -2.77 15.61 -11.71
CA VAL A 168 -1.48 15.16 -11.17
C VAL A 168 -0.58 14.70 -12.30
N PRO A 169 0.75 14.76 -12.10
CA PRO A 169 1.70 14.23 -13.06
C PRO A 169 1.40 12.76 -13.37
N ALA A 170 1.46 12.39 -14.64
CA ALA A 170 1.32 11.01 -15.06
C ALA A 170 2.35 10.69 -16.12
N LEU A 171 2.95 9.49 -16.04
CA LEU A 171 3.90 9.02 -17.01
C LEU A 171 3.15 8.62 -18.30
N ARG A 172 3.82 8.81 -19.45
CA ARG A 172 3.34 8.36 -20.77
C ARG A 172 1.99 8.93 -21.22
N GLY A 173 1.65 10.15 -20.82
CA GLY A 173 0.57 10.93 -21.46
C GLY A 173 -0.87 10.50 -21.10
N ILE A 174 -1.07 9.73 -20.04
CA ILE A 174 -2.40 9.49 -19.49
C ILE A 174 -2.76 10.64 -18.55
N GLY A 175 -3.92 11.26 -18.74
CA GLY A 175 -4.41 12.29 -17.83
C GLY A 175 -4.86 11.66 -16.50
N ALA A 176 -4.10 11.89 -15.43
CA ALA A 176 -4.49 11.47 -14.09
C ALA A 176 -5.14 12.62 -13.34
N VAL A 177 -6.28 12.35 -12.73
CA VAL A 177 -7.09 13.32 -11.99
C VAL A 177 -7.36 12.78 -10.60
N ARG A 178 -7.19 13.63 -9.60
CA ARG A 178 -7.60 13.40 -8.21
C ARG A 178 -8.62 14.46 -7.78
N THR A 179 -9.13 14.34 -6.57
CA THR A 179 -10.11 15.31 -6.03
C THR A 179 -9.72 15.73 -4.63
N LEU A 180 -10.04 16.98 -4.26
CA LEU A 180 -9.78 17.48 -2.92
C LEU A 180 -10.49 16.65 -1.85
N GLU A 181 -11.70 16.17 -2.14
CA GLU A 181 -12.47 15.31 -1.23
C GLU A 181 -11.77 13.95 -1.00
N GLY A 182 -11.18 13.39 -2.06
CA GLY A 182 -10.35 12.20 -1.96
C GLY A 182 -9.12 12.45 -1.09
N SER A 183 -8.40 13.55 -1.32
CA SER A 183 -7.24 13.91 -0.51
C SER A 183 -7.59 14.22 0.95
N CYS A 184 -8.71 14.91 1.22
CA CYS A 184 -9.21 15.09 2.59
C CYS A 184 -9.50 13.75 3.29
N SER A 185 -10.02 12.76 2.56
CA SER A 185 -10.27 11.43 3.13
C SER A 185 -8.97 10.70 3.48
N ILE A 186 -7.90 10.87 2.70
CA ILE A 186 -6.56 10.36 3.06
C ILE A 186 -6.12 10.95 4.40
N PHE A 187 -6.18 12.28 4.54
CA PHE A 187 -5.78 12.94 5.78
C PHE A 187 -6.53 12.38 6.99
N ILE A 188 -7.86 12.33 6.92
CA ILE A 188 -8.69 11.90 8.05
C ILE A 188 -8.38 10.43 8.42
N VAL A 189 -8.38 9.54 7.43
CA VAL A 189 -8.18 8.10 7.70
C VAL A 189 -6.75 7.81 8.13
N SER A 190 -5.75 8.47 7.54
CA SER A 190 -4.35 8.33 7.96
C SER A 190 -4.13 8.82 9.39
N ALA A 191 -4.66 10.00 9.74
CA ALA A 191 -4.56 10.53 11.09
C ALA A 191 -5.19 9.59 12.12
N LEU A 192 -6.41 9.11 11.85
CA LEU A 192 -7.10 8.16 12.73
C LEU A 192 -6.32 6.84 12.86
N ALA A 193 -5.83 6.29 11.75
CA ALA A 193 -5.08 5.02 11.77
C ALA A 193 -3.77 5.15 12.57
N LEU A 194 -3.03 6.25 12.39
CA LEU A 194 -1.81 6.53 13.13
C LEU A 194 -2.07 6.72 14.64
N ILE A 195 -3.11 7.48 14.99
CA ILE A 195 -3.50 7.71 16.40
C ILE A 195 -3.93 6.39 17.05
N VAL A 196 -4.73 5.56 16.36
CA VAL A 196 -5.15 4.26 16.88
C VAL A 196 -3.96 3.32 17.05
N CYS A 197 -3.02 3.32 16.10
CA CYS A 197 -1.78 2.55 16.21
C CYS A 197 -0.94 2.99 17.42
N ALA A 198 -0.79 4.31 17.62
CA ALA A 198 -0.09 4.84 18.79
C ALA A 198 -0.79 4.49 20.11
N ALA A 199 -2.11 4.55 20.14
CA ALA A 199 -2.91 4.17 21.32
C ALA A 199 -2.82 2.68 21.66
N ALA A 200 -2.64 1.82 20.64
CA ALA A 200 -2.49 0.38 20.80
C ALA A 200 -1.06 -0.07 21.09
N SER A 201 -0.09 0.85 21.03
CA SER A 201 1.33 0.56 21.22
C SER A 201 1.78 0.95 22.64
N ASP A 202 2.31 -0.01 23.38
CA ASP A 202 2.89 0.26 24.71
C ASP A 202 4.12 1.18 24.66
N SER A 203 4.78 1.27 23.51
CA SER A 203 5.98 2.07 23.28
C SER A 203 5.71 3.53 22.90
N LEU A 204 4.49 3.87 22.47
CA LEU A 204 4.10 5.19 22.01
C LEU A 204 3.04 5.78 22.97
N ALA A 205 3.49 6.47 24.02
CA ALA A 205 2.55 7.17 24.89
C ALA A 205 1.77 8.25 24.10
N LEU A 206 0.44 8.25 24.23
CA LEU A 206 -0.40 9.32 23.71
C LEU A 206 -0.15 10.61 24.50
N SER A 207 0.65 11.47 23.92
CA SER A 207 0.96 12.81 24.43
C SER A 207 0.53 13.88 23.42
N GLY A 208 0.45 15.13 23.84
CA GLY A 208 0.20 16.22 22.89
C GLY A 208 1.23 16.29 21.76
N ARG A 209 2.50 15.93 22.04
CA ARG A 209 3.57 15.84 21.05
C ARG A 209 3.31 14.71 20.05
N SER A 210 3.02 13.51 20.51
CA SER A 210 2.76 12.38 19.61
C SER A 210 1.53 12.60 18.74
N LEU A 211 0.45 13.18 19.26
CA LEU A 211 -0.73 13.56 18.49
C LEU A 211 -0.41 14.59 17.40
N LEU A 212 0.40 15.62 17.73
CA LEU A 212 0.85 16.60 16.75
C LEU A 212 1.67 15.94 15.65
N VAL A 213 2.63 15.07 16.00
CA VAL A 213 3.47 14.36 15.02
C VAL A 213 2.62 13.47 14.11
N MET A 214 1.68 12.68 14.66
CA MET A 214 0.76 11.84 13.84
C MET A 214 -0.07 12.69 12.87
N THR A 215 -0.56 13.84 13.34
CA THR A 215 -1.29 14.79 12.50
C THR A 215 -0.40 15.36 11.38
N LEU A 216 0.83 15.75 11.69
CA LEU A 216 1.80 16.23 10.71
C LEU A 216 2.16 15.16 9.68
N ILE A 217 2.37 13.91 10.11
CA ILE A 217 2.60 12.78 9.21
C ILE A 217 1.41 12.65 8.24
N ALA A 218 0.17 12.69 8.74
CA ALA A 218 -1.01 12.58 7.90
C ALA A 218 -1.14 13.75 6.91
N VAL A 219 -0.88 14.99 7.34
CA VAL A 219 -0.89 16.17 6.45
C VAL A 219 0.17 16.06 5.37
N ILE A 220 1.42 15.80 5.75
CA ILE A 220 2.54 15.72 4.78
C ILE A 220 2.30 14.57 3.80
N SER A 221 1.84 13.42 4.28
CA SER A 221 1.54 12.26 3.42
C SER A 221 0.44 12.59 2.41
N THR A 222 -0.61 13.31 2.83
CA THR A 222 -1.69 13.76 1.94
C THR A 222 -1.15 14.71 0.86
N LEU A 223 -0.28 15.65 1.22
CA LEU A 223 0.35 16.56 0.26
C LEU A 223 1.27 15.81 -0.71
N VAL A 224 2.04 14.85 -0.20
CA VAL A 224 2.90 14.00 -1.03
C VAL A 224 2.06 13.16 -2.00
N GLU A 225 0.97 12.56 -1.55
CA GLU A 225 0.03 11.87 -2.45
C GLU A 225 -0.47 12.82 -3.54
N ALA A 226 -0.94 14.01 -3.15
CA ALA A 226 -1.51 14.99 -4.07
C ALA A 226 -0.58 15.42 -5.20
N ILE A 227 0.75 15.42 -4.99
CA ILE A 227 1.75 15.79 -6.00
C ILE A 227 2.47 14.60 -6.64
N SER A 228 2.32 13.39 -6.08
CA SER A 228 3.01 12.20 -6.58
C SER A 228 2.53 11.80 -7.96
N PRO A 229 3.46 11.41 -8.86
CA PRO A 229 3.09 10.89 -10.17
C PRO A 229 2.19 9.65 -10.06
N HIS A 230 1.25 9.54 -10.98
CA HIS A 230 0.28 8.45 -11.02
C HIS A 230 0.94 7.07 -11.01
N GLY A 231 0.63 6.26 -10.00
CA GLY A 231 1.17 4.92 -9.76
C GLY A 231 2.44 4.89 -8.91
N TRP A 232 3.16 6.00 -8.70
CA TRP A 232 4.31 6.10 -7.81
C TRP A 232 3.95 6.57 -6.39
N ASP A 233 2.74 7.05 -6.20
CA ASP A 233 2.15 7.40 -4.91
C ASP A 233 2.34 6.29 -3.86
N ASN A 234 2.15 5.02 -4.23
CA ASN A 234 2.33 3.88 -3.32
C ASN A 234 3.72 3.80 -2.67
N ALA A 235 4.79 4.19 -3.39
CA ALA A 235 6.13 4.22 -2.81
C ALA A 235 6.28 5.36 -1.81
N MET A 236 5.87 6.56 -2.22
CA MET A 236 6.01 7.76 -1.39
C MET A 236 5.16 7.69 -0.13
N MET A 237 3.94 7.13 -0.23
CA MET A 237 3.01 6.93 0.87
C MET A 237 3.48 5.88 1.90
N GLN A 238 4.48 5.09 1.58
CA GLN A 238 5.14 4.18 2.52
C GLN A 238 6.39 4.81 3.13
N VAL A 239 7.27 5.37 2.30
CA VAL A 239 8.59 5.86 2.74
C VAL A 239 8.48 7.13 3.56
N VAL A 240 7.66 8.10 3.13
CA VAL A 240 7.57 9.40 3.80
C VAL A 240 7.00 9.30 5.23
N PRO A 241 5.89 8.59 5.49
CA PRO A 241 5.40 8.41 6.86
C PRO A 241 6.40 7.67 7.76
N ALA A 242 7.07 6.63 7.21
CA ALA A 242 8.09 5.88 7.95
C ALA A 242 9.27 6.77 8.34
N TRP A 243 9.76 7.58 7.40
CA TRP A 243 10.82 8.56 7.64
C TRP A 243 10.42 9.62 8.68
N LEU A 244 9.25 10.24 8.53
CA LEU A 244 8.76 11.24 9.47
C LEU A 244 8.60 10.65 10.89
N GLY A 245 8.09 9.44 11.00
CA GLY A 245 8.03 8.71 12.26
C GLY A 245 9.42 8.52 12.88
N ALA A 246 10.40 8.11 12.10
CA ALA A 246 11.77 7.91 12.58
C ALA A 246 12.50 9.19 13.00
N VAL A 247 12.10 10.35 12.43
CA VAL A 247 12.73 11.65 12.75
C VAL A 247 12.09 12.32 13.99
N PHE A 248 10.76 12.17 14.16
CA PHE A 248 10.02 12.99 15.13
C PHE A 248 9.48 12.22 16.35
N LEU A 249 9.46 10.88 16.30
CA LEU A 249 9.07 10.01 17.42
C LEU A 249 10.24 9.27 18.02
#